data_b305553eab40ea3d25a41b34b6e8e698
#
_entry.id   b305553eab40ea3d25a41b34b6e8e698
#
_cell.length_a   1.000
_cell.length_b   1.000
_cell.length_c   1.000
_cell.angle_alpha   90.00
_cell.angle_beta   90.00
_cell.angle_gamma   90.00
#
_symmetry.space_group_name_H-M   'P 1'
#
loop_
_entity.id
_entity.type
_entity.pdbx_description
1 polymer ?
#
loop_
_entity_poly.entity_id
_entity_poly.type
_entity_poly.pdbx_seq_one_letter_code
_entity_poly.pdbx_strand_id
1 'polypeptide(L)'
;MHTGRRFFWSFALVLLVCLTTPDTNLRAQSGRVIPTPTPAEDQIKVYTEEVRLPVFARDEYGRFDPTLELDDIVVLEDNVKQQVRSIQRIPASVVLVLATGGELNPALRTRTTREAALSLLSQLRAGDSVAVVQFDRKITLLQPWTIDRDAAAHTLRTKLWGASGARPAEALQRAAELFTDQPVGNRHLVFVTDGVETPGGGASAEQVTRVLEGNAGIGGRAAYAEAVKKLMAAQVSVHIISYTEFGKLETKEKQKKAPLSNAVPGSVKASGIQTAGIDPTMPPTMNRGGAVGPSTGAVITFDPAMRRLRKAYEKAMKRGEETMKTLAADTGGRLWMPLSMEDLALQGSEVAREIGTQYVVTYTPKRPLAESPATETRRVVVLPRRGGLQLRTRRVYVASAAMQKPPETKPEAK
;
A
#
# COMPACT_ATOMS: atom_id res chain seq x y z
N MET A 1 -22.05 -35.63 56.89
CA MET A 1 -22.91 -35.18 58.01
C MET A 1 -23.87 -34.16 57.45
N HIS A 2 -25.03 -34.60 57.31
CA HIS A 2 -26.33 -34.19 57.86
C HIS A 2 -26.87 -32.93 57.14
N THR A 3 -27.83 -33.14 56.34
CA THR A 3 -29.32 -33.11 56.54
C THR A 3 -29.86 -31.68 56.54
N GLY A 4 -30.90 -31.30 55.92
CA GLY A 4 -32.07 -31.96 55.38
C GLY A 4 -33.18 -30.96 55.24
N ARG A 5 -34.11 -31.34 54.39
CA ARG A 5 -35.58 -31.28 54.51
C ARG A 5 -36.26 -29.92 54.28
N ARG A 6 -37.03 -29.75 53.16
CA ARG A 6 -38.43 -30.17 52.93
C ARG A 6 -39.45 -29.51 53.88
N PHE A 7 -40.49 -28.86 53.30
CA PHE A 7 -41.94 -29.00 53.58
C PHE A 7 -42.67 -27.86 52.89
N PHE A 8 -43.50 -28.00 51.93
CA PHE A 8 -44.80 -28.66 51.74
C PHE A 8 -46.02 -27.86 52.30
N TRP A 9 -46.97 -27.54 51.38
CA TRP A 9 -48.46 -27.50 51.52
C TRP A 9 -49.04 -26.36 52.33
N SER A 10 -50.19 -25.73 52.03
CA SER A 10 -51.48 -26.21 51.46
C SER A 10 -52.41 -25.01 51.19
N PHE A 11 -53.26 -25.18 50.16
CA PHE A 11 -54.70 -25.03 50.08
C PHE A 11 -55.44 -24.02 50.94
N ALA A 12 -56.26 -23.14 50.32
CA ALA A 12 -57.70 -23.16 50.54
C ALA A 12 -58.45 -22.22 49.60
N LEU A 13 -59.28 -22.80 48.90
CA LEU A 13 -60.51 -22.51 48.16
C LEU A 13 -61.56 -21.87 49.04
N VAL A 14 -62.24 -20.74 48.67
CA VAL A 14 -63.59 -20.37 49.07
C VAL A 14 -64.28 -19.64 47.94
N LEU A 15 -65.24 -20.16 47.51
CA LEU A 15 -66.42 -20.20 46.72
C LEU A 15 -67.34 -18.99 46.90
N LEU A 16 -67.78 -18.42 45.77
CA LEU A 16 -69.14 -18.06 45.36
C LEU A 16 -70.04 -17.22 46.27
N VAL A 17 -70.45 -16.04 45.78
CA VAL A 17 -71.87 -15.56 45.81
C VAL A 17 -72.12 -14.68 44.61
N CYS A 18 -73.07 -15.06 43.78
CA CYS A 18 -73.76 -14.28 42.78
C CYS A 18 -74.68 -13.28 43.43
N LEU A 19 -74.75 -12.08 42.94
CA LEU A 19 -76.02 -11.24 42.99
C LEU A 19 -76.03 -10.31 41.76
N THR A 20 -77.06 -10.47 41.00
CA THR A 20 -77.57 -9.79 39.83
C THR A 20 -77.93 -8.33 40.10
N THR A 21 -77.48 -7.41 39.23
CA THR A 21 -78.18 -6.16 38.98
C THR A 21 -77.94 -5.70 37.53
N PRO A 22 -78.89 -4.92 36.98
CA PRO A 22 -79.16 -4.97 35.54
C PRO A 22 -78.38 -3.91 34.72
N ASP A 23 -78.40 -4.18 33.43
CA ASP A 23 -77.86 -3.43 32.29
C ASP A 23 -78.11 -1.91 32.38
N THR A 24 -77.04 -1.16 32.29
CA THR A 24 -77.05 0.14 31.66
C THR A 24 -75.99 0.16 30.53
N ASN A 25 -76.51 0.01 29.32
CA ASN A 25 -75.77 0.24 28.11
C ASN A 25 -75.30 1.69 28.00
N LEU A 26 -74.14 2.02 28.48
CA LEU A 26 -73.37 3.18 28.05
C LEU A 26 -72.47 2.78 26.92
N ARG A 27 -72.94 2.92 25.67
CA ARG A 27 -72.07 2.91 24.48
C ARG A 27 -71.20 4.14 24.56
N ALA A 28 -69.99 3.96 25.10
CA ALA A 28 -68.91 4.87 24.82
C ALA A 28 -68.43 4.53 23.36
N GLN A 29 -68.84 5.45 22.47
CA GLN A 29 -68.16 5.50 21.15
C GLN A 29 -66.71 5.89 21.41
N SER A 30 -65.84 4.91 21.53
CA SER A 30 -64.41 5.11 21.36
C SER A 30 -64.22 5.54 19.92
N GLY A 31 -64.16 6.85 19.69
CA GLY A 31 -63.67 7.39 18.45
C GLY A 31 -62.26 6.85 18.24
N ARG A 32 -62.17 5.81 17.40
CA ARG A 32 -60.89 5.34 16.91
C ARG A 32 -60.29 6.48 16.08
N VAL A 33 -59.43 7.32 16.71
CA VAL A 33 -58.60 8.26 16.00
C VAL A 33 -57.71 7.38 15.13
N ILE A 34 -58.09 7.27 13.87
CA ILE A 34 -57.18 6.73 12.84
C ILE A 34 -56.01 7.72 12.83
N PRO A 35 -54.80 7.33 13.23
CA PRO A 35 -53.67 8.23 13.08
C PRO A 35 -53.60 8.55 11.59
N THR A 36 -53.82 9.80 11.22
CA THR A 36 -53.50 10.31 9.89
C THR A 36 -52.06 9.92 9.65
N PRO A 37 -51.75 9.16 8.60
CA PRO A 37 -50.36 8.87 8.31
C PRO A 37 -49.65 10.20 8.13
N THR A 38 -48.78 10.54 9.08
CA THR A 38 -47.82 11.63 8.89
C THR A 38 -47.18 11.36 7.55
N PRO A 39 -47.23 12.28 6.59
CA PRO A 39 -46.50 12.09 5.35
C PRO A 39 -45.08 11.75 5.78
N ALA A 40 -44.62 10.57 5.37
CA ALA A 40 -43.20 10.27 5.50
C ALA A 40 -42.50 11.46 4.85
N GLU A 41 -41.81 12.28 5.65
CA GLU A 41 -40.84 13.20 5.11
C GLU A 41 -39.93 12.32 4.29
N ASP A 42 -40.16 12.30 2.98
CA ASP A 42 -39.20 11.83 2.02
C ASP A 42 -37.96 12.68 2.29
N GLN A 43 -37.09 12.18 3.15
CA GLN A 43 -35.73 12.68 3.26
C GLN A 43 -35.11 12.45 1.89
N ILE A 44 -35.27 13.46 1.03
CA ILE A 44 -34.53 13.54 -0.20
C ILE A 44 -33.05 13.61 0.23
N LYS A 45 -32.41 12.43 0.35
CA LYS A 45 -30.98 12.35 0.53
C LYS A 45 -30.36 12.85 -0.77
N VAL A 46 -30.16 14.16 -0.83
CA VAL A 46 -29.37 14.78 -1.91
C VAL A 46 -27.94 14.28 -1.75
N TYR A 47 -27.61 13.20 -2.42
CA TYR A 47 -26.24 12.79 -2.58
C TYR A 47 -25.56 13.80 -3.50
N THR A 48 -24.85 14.74 -2.92
CA THR A 48 -23.98 15.60 -3.70
C THR A 48 -22.79 14.78 -4.14
N GLU A 49 -22.72 14.45 -5.41
CA GLU A 49 -21.56 13.78 -5.97
C GLU A 49 -20.33 14.68 -5.86
N GLU A 50 -19.32 14.21 -5.16
CA GLU A 50 -18.08 14.96 -4.95
C GLU A 50 -16.87 14.17 -5.44
N VAL A 51 -16.03 14.83 -6.19
CA VAL A 51 -14.70 14.31 -6.55
C VAL A 51 -13.68 14.95 -5.63
N ARG A 52 -12.89 14.11 -4.95
CA ARG A 52 -11.78 14.52 -4.08
C ARG A 52 -10.46 14.27 -4.79
N LEU A 53 -9.79 15.35 -5.16
CA LEU A 53 -8.59 15.33 -5.96
C LEU A 53 -7.37 15.65 -5.09
N PRO A 54 -6.37 14.77 -5.00
CA PRO A 54 -5.12 15.07 -4.33
C PRO A 54 -4.31 16.06 -5.17
N VAL A 55 -3.88 17.16 -4.55
CA VAL A 55 -3.09 18.20 -5.22
C VAL A 55 -1.87 18.54 -4.36
N PHE A 56 -0.70 18.49 -4.97
CA PHE A 56 0.54 19.01 -4.39
C PHE A 56 0.80 20.39 -4.97
N ALA A 57 0.97 21.38 -4.10
CA ALA A 57 1.26 22.75 -4.47
C ALA A 57 2.68 23.13 -4.03
N ARG A 58 3.48 23.68 -4.94
CA ARG A 58 4.84 24.15 -4.69
C ARG A 58 5.03 25.54 -5.26
N ASP A 59 5.86 26.34 -4.60
CA ASP A 59 6.30 27.63 -5.10
C ASP A 59 7.30 27.46 -6.27
N GLU A 60 7.76 28.57 -6.83
CA GLU A 60 8.76 28.60 -7.91
C GLU A 60 10.10 27.96 -7.54
N TYR A 61 10.43 27.89 -6.24
CA TYR A 61 11.63 27.24 -5.71
C TYR A 61 11.41 25.75 -5.40
N GLY A 62 10.24 25.21 -5.71
CA GLY A 62 9.89 23.81 -5.45
C GLY A 62 9.55 23.49 -3.99
N ARG A 63 9.39 24.52 -3.12
CA ARG A 63 8.99 24.35 -1.72
C ARG A 63 7.48 24.26 -1.61
N PHE A 64 6.99 23.58 -0.58
CA PHE A 64 5.56 23.51 -0.29
C PHE A 64 4.95 24.91 -0.14
N ASP A 65 3.85 25.14 -0.83
CA ASP A 65 3.06 26.36 -0.71
C ASP A 65 1.90 26.14 0.27
N PRO A 66 1.93 26.75 1.47
CA PRO A 66 0.88 26.58 2.48
C PRO A 66 -0.35 27.47 2.23
N THR A 67 -0.29 28.35 1.23
CA THR A 67 -1.27 29.44 1.01
C THR A 67 -2.18 29.19 -0.19
N LEU A 68 -2.33 27.94 -0.62
CA LEU A 68 -3.18 27.60 -1.78
C LEU A 68 -4.65 27.90 -1.49
N GLU A 69 -5.26 28.76 -2.31
CA GLU A 69 -6.65 29.18 -2.24
C GLU A 69 -7.47 28.76 -3.46
N LEU A 70 -8.80 28.88 -3.37
CA LEU A 70 -9.73 28.46 -4.44
C LEU A 70 -9.46 29.18 -5.77
N ASP A 71 -9.11 30.46 -5.68
CA ASP A 71 -8.88 31.30 -6.85
C ASP A 71 -7.51 31.08 -7.50
N ASP A 72 -6.61 30.38 -6.83
CA ASP A 72 -5.26 30.08 -7.34
C ASP A 72 -5.24 28.99 -8.41
N ILE A 73 -6.34 28.22 -8.54
CA ILE A 73 -6.36 27.02 -9.38
C ILE A 73 -7.56 26.95 -10.32
N VAL A 74 -7.39 26.22 -11.41
CA VAL A 74 -8.48 25.78 -12.29
C VAL A 74 -8.42 24.27 -12.40
N VAL A 75 -9.51 23.60 -12.13
CA VAL A 75 -9.67 22.15 -12.35
C VAL A 75 -10.41 21.94 -13.66
N LEU A 76 -9.83 21.13 -14.54
CA LEU A 76 -10.43 20.67 -15.78
C LEU A 76 -10.66 19.15 -15.69
N GLU A 77 -11.86 18.71 -16.00
CA GLU A 77 -12.21 17.30 -16.17
C GLU A 77 -12.63 17.09 -17.61
N ASP A 78 -11.94 16.22 -18.33
CA ASP A 78 -12.12 16.01 -19.79
C ASP A 78 -12.16 17.35 -20.57
N ASN A 79 -11.27 18.29 -20.21
CA ASN A 79 -11.17 19.67 -20.71
C ASN A 79 -12.36 20.59 -20.35
N VAL A 80 -13.30 20.14 -19.53
CA VAL A 80 -14.41 20.96 -19.02
C VAL A 80 -14.05 21.54 -17.65
N LYS A 81 -14.10 22.89 -17.54
CA LYS A 81 -13.81 23.60 -16.28
C LYS A 81 -14.82 23.21 -15.21
N GLN A 82 -14.32 22.78 -14.04
CA GLN A 82 -15.10 22.43 -12.86
C GLN A 82 -15.12 23.55 -11.84
N GLN A 83 -16.16 23.57 -10.99
CA GLN A 83 -16.25 24.50 -9.88
C GLN A 83 -15.67 23.86 -8.63
N VAL A 84 -14.52 24.36 -8.18
CA VAL A 84 -13.90 23.95 -6.92
C VAL A 84 -14.75 24.44 -5.76
N ARG A 85 -15.02 23.56 -4.80
CA ARG A 85 -15.83 23.86 -3.60
C ARG A 85 -14.98 24.08 -2.36
N SER A 86 -13.94 23.27 -2.21
CA SER A 86 -13.05 23.37 -1.05
C SER A 86 -11.62 22.92 -1.37
N ILE A 87 -10.69 23.47 -0.62
CA ILE A 87 -9.28 23.06 -0.56
C ILE A 87 -8.96 22.84 0.91
N GLN A 88 -8.57 21.61 1.28
CA GLN A 88 -8.33 21.25 2.67
C GLN A 88 -7.12 20.33 2.80
N ARG A 89 -6.53 20.31 3.99
CA ARG A 89 -5.51 19.33 4.37
C ARG A 89 -6.12 18.42 5.43
N ILE A 90 -6.22 17.15 5.12
CA ILE A 90 -6.76 16.11 6.02
C ILE A 90 -5.65 15.12 6.39
N PRO A 91 -5.78 14.37 7.51
CA PRO A 91 -4.85 13.30 7.84
C PRO A 91 -4.72 12.28 6.71
N ALA A 92 -3.53 11.73 6.55
CA ALA A 92 -3.24 10.75 5.52
C ALA A 92 -3.48 9.32 6.01
N SER A 93 -3.92 8.44 5.10
CA SER A 93 -3.89 7.00 5.27
C SER A 93 -2.77 6.44 4.40
N VAL A 94 -1.72 5.88 5.03
CA VAL A 94 -0.48 5.45 4.36
C VAL A 94 -0.29 3.95 4.47
N VAL A 95 -0.20 3.24 3.36
CA VAL A 95 0.24 1.84 3.34
C VAL A 95 1.70 1.77 2.89
N LEU A 96 2.56 1.22 3.74
CA LEU A 96 3.95 0.90 3.40
C LEU A 96 3.98 -0.51 2.82
N VAL A 97 4.39 -0.66 1.57
CA VAL A 97 4.54 -1.95 0.87
C VAL A 97 6.03 -2.20 0.63
N LEU A 98 6.57 -3.16 1.35
CA LEU A 98 7.99 -3.30 1.60
C LEU A 98 8.53 -4.59 0.98
N ALA A 99 9.40 -4.48 -0.04
CA ALA A 99 10.09 -5.61 -0.62
C ALA A 99 11.20 -6.12 0.31
N THR A 100 11.10 -7.39 0.70
CA THR A 100 12.12 -8.07 1.51
C THR A 100 12.65 -9.32 0.84
N GLY A 101 11.99 -9.75 -0.23
CA GLY A 101 12.34 -10.92 -1.00
C GLY A 101 13.23 -10.62 -2.21
N GLY A 102 13.70 -11.66 -2.85
CA GLY A 102 14.48 -11.63 -4.08
C GLY A 102 15.64 -12.61 -4.06
N GLU A 103 16.19 -12.89 -5.24
CA GLU A 103 17.25 -13.89 -5.42
C GLU A 103 18.66 -13.30 -5.24
N LEU A 104 18.80 -11.98 -5.39
CA LEU A 104 20.07 -11.30 -5.26
C LEU A 104 20.08 -10.43 -4.00
N ASN A 105 20.94 -10.75 -3.04
CA ASN A 105 21.25 -9.95 -1.85
C ASN A 105 20.05 -9.63 -0.93
N PRO A 106 19.29 -10.62 -0.43
CA PRO A 106 18.08 -10.39 0.37
C PRO A 106 18.34 -9.64 1.69
N ALA A 107 19.49 -9.84 2.32
CA ALA A 107 19.87 -9.16 3.56
C ALA A 107 20.01 -7.64 3.35
N LEU A 108 20.63 -7.22 2.25
CA LEU A 108 20.73 -5.81 1.90
C LEU A 108 19.36 -5.20 1.65
N ARG A 109 18.50 -5.90 0.92
CA ARG A 109 17.14 -5.45 0.62
C ARG A 109 16.33 -5.21 1.90
N THR A 110 16.32 -6.17 2.81
CA THR A 110 15.59 -6.05 4.07
C THR A 110 16.10 -4.87 4.90
N ARG A 111 17.42 -4.66 4.96
CA ARG A 111 18.02 -3.51 5.65
C ARG A 111 17.61 -2.20 4.98
N THR A 112 17.80 -2.10 3.67
CA THR A 112 17.46 -0.92 2.86
C THR A 112 16.00 -0.53 3.02
N THR A 113 15.11 -1.49 2.90
CA THR A 113 13.66 -1.31 3.02
C THR A 113 13.26 -0.86 4.44
N ARG A 114 13.89 -1.44 5.47
CA ARG A 114 13.65 -1.06 6.87
C ARG A 114 14.06 0.39 7.13
N GLU A 115 15.24 0.80 6.70
CA GLU A 115 15.74 2.17 6.89
C GLU A 115 14.85 3.20 6.19
N ALA A 116 14.44 2.94 4.96
CA ALA A 116 13.50 3.80 4.24
C ALA A 116 12.17 3.94 4.98
N ALA A 117 11.61 2.82 5.45
CA ALA A 117 10.34 2.81 6.17
C ALA A 117 10.41 3.52 7.53
N LEU A 118 11.48 3.30 8.30
CA LEU A 118 11.69 3.98 9.60
C LEU A 118 11.87 5.48 9.42
N SER A 119 12.65 5.90 8.43
CA SER A 119 12.85 7.31 8.11
C SER A 119 11.53 7.98 7.72
N LEU A 120 10.71 7.32 6.89
CA LEU A 120 9.38 7.80 6.52
C LEU A 120 8.48 7.94 7.75
N LEU A 121 8.37 6.89 8.58
CA LEU A 121 7.54 6.91 9.79
C LEU A 121 7.87 8.07 10.72
N SER A 122 9.16 8.39 10.86
CA SER A 122 9.61 9.48 11.74
C SER A 122 9.07 10.85 11.35
N GLN A 123 8.68 11.04 10.09
CA GLN A 123 8.25 12.31 9.52
C GLN A 123 6.73 12.37 9.23
N LEU A 124 5.98 11.27 9.43
CA LEU A 124 4.52 11.32 9.33
C LEU A 124 3.95 12.26 10.40
N ARG A 125 2.87 12.94 10.08
CA ARG A 125 2.22 13.88 11.00
C ARG A 125 1.42 13.14 12.07
N ALA A 126 1.19 13.82 13.18
CA ALA A 126 0.21 13.37 14.16
C ALA A 126 -1.18 13.25 13.48
N GLY A 127 -1.87 12.13 13.72
CA GLY A 127 -3.17 11.82 13.10
C GLY A 127 -3.08 11.08 11.77
N ASP A 128 -1.92 11.03 11.08
CA ASP A 128 -1.76 10.14 9.94
C ASP A 128 -1.81 8.68 10.40
N SER A 129 -2.55 7.84 9.68
CA SER A 129 -2.63 6.41 9.94
C SER A 129 -1.71 5.63 9.02
N VAL A 130 -1.11 4.57 9.52
CA VAL A 130 -0.18 3.73 8.76
C VAL A 130 -0.52 2.25 8.90
N ALA A 131 -0.40 1.51 7.79
CA ALA A 131 -0.36 0.06 7.76
C ALA A 131 0.92 -0.42 7.08
N VAL A 132 1.46 -1.59 7.47
CA VAL A 132 2.72 -2.11 6.93
C VAL A 132 2.49 -3.49 6.34
N VAL A 133 2.80 -3.63 5.07
CA VAL A 133 2.78 -4.88 4.31
C VAL A 133 4.18 -5.23 3.89
N GLN A 134 4.62 -6.42 4.23
CA GLN A 134 5.84 -7.03 3.71
C GLN A 134 5.49 -7.91 2.52
N PHE A 135 6.32 -7.93 1.50
CA PHE A 135 6.22 -8.92 0.46
C PHE A 135 7.56 -9.53 0.07
N ASP A 136 7.52 -10.81 -0.10
CA ASP A 136 8.50 -11.68 -0.72
C ASP A 136 7.73 -12.66 -1.64
N ARG A 137 7.88 -13.96 -1.50
CA ARG A 137 6.99 -14.96 -2.10
C ARG A 137 5.58 -14.96 -1.50
N LYS A 138 5.44 -14.41 -0.28
CA LYS A 138 4.17 -14.22 0.42
C LYS A 138 3.92 -12.73 0.65
N ILE A 139 2.67 -12.37 0.75
CA ILE A 139 2.27 -11.04 1.16
C ILE A 139 1.75 -11.10 2.59
N THR A 140 2.40 -10.37 3.49
CA THR A 140 2.10 -10.42 4.93
C THR A 140 1.78 -9.02 5.44
N LEU A 141 0.61 -8.85 6.05
CA LEU A 141 0.29 -7.64 6.79
C LEU A 141 1.01 -7.71 8.15
N LEU A 142 2.10 -6.96 8.30
CA LEU A 142 2.90 -6.93 9.53
C LEU A 142 2.26 -6.05 10.60
N GLN A 143 1.70 -4.91 10.19
CA GLN A 143 1.05 -3.94 11.05
C GLN A 143 -0.28 -3.53 10.42
N PRO A 144 -1.42 -3.85 11.06
CA PRO A 144 -2.72 -3.28 10.71
C PRO A 144 -2.71 -1.76 10.91
N TRP A 145 -3.73 -1.07 10.39
CA TRP A 145 -3.87 0.37 10.56
C TRP A 145 -3.68 0.84 12.00
N THR A 146 -2.80 1.80 12.18
CA THR A 146 -2.52 2.44 13.47
C THR A 146 -2.10 3.89 13.26
N ILE A 147 -2.42 4.75 14.22
CA ILE A 147 -1.90 6.11 14.34
C ILE A 147 -0.65 6.15 15.23
N ASP A 148 -0.35 5.04 15.90
CA ASP A 148 0.83 4.88 16.76
C ASP A 148 2.05 4.54 15.90
N ARG A 149 2.89 5.56 15.68
CA ARG A 149 4.13 5.44 14.89
C ARG A 149 5.18 4.58 15.59
N ASP A 150 5.20 4.56 16.92
CA ASP A 150 6.19 3.78 17.67
C ASP A 150 5.86 2.30 17.59
N ALA A 151 4.58 1.92 17.64
CA ALA A 151 4.14 0.55 17.40
C ALA A 151 4.49 0.07 15.98
N ALA A 152 4.30 0.93 14.97
CA ALA A 152 4.70 0.62 13.60
C ALA A 152 6.22 0.49 13.46
N ALA A 153 6.99 1.38 14.07
CA ALA A 153 8.45 1.33 14.07
C ALA A 153 8.99 0.08 14.80
N HIS A 154 8.37 -0.28 15.92
CA HIS A 154 8.70 -1.52 16.64
C HIS A 154 8.46 -2.75 15.74
N THR A 155 7.33 -2.81 15.06
CA THR A 155 7.01 -3.88 14.10
C THR A 155 8.07 -3.98 12.99
N LEU A 156 8.50 -2.85 12.41
CA LEU A 156 9.56 -2.84 11.40
C LEU A 156 10.89 -3.35 11.90
N ARG A 157 11.25 -3.05 13.16
CA ARG A 157 12.51 -3.52 13.76
C ARG A 157 12.48 -5.01 14.10
N THR A 158 11.32 -5.52 14.52
CA THR A 158 11.20 -6.87 15.10
C THR A 158 10.62 -7.91 14.17
N LYS A 159 9.72 -7.53 13.24
CA LYS A 159 8.97 -8.48 12.41
C LYS A 159 9.31 -8.45 10.93
N LEU A 160 10.12 -7.49 10.46
CA LEU A 160 10.53 -7.42 9.05
C LEU A 160 11.71 -8.35 8.80
N TRP A 161 11.49 -9.43 8.03
CA TRP A 161 12.49 -10.43 7.71
C TRP A 161 12.63 -10.65 6.21
N GLY A 162 13.84 -10.95 5.75
CA GLY A 162 14.11 -11.29 4.36
C GLY A 162 13.75 -12.73 4.04
N ALA A 163 13.23 -12.96 2.84
CA ALA A 163 12.98 -14.27 2.27
C ALA A 163 13.32 -14.29 0.77
N SER A 164 13.19 -15.45 0.13
CA SER A 164 13.38 -15.58 -1.32
C SER A 164 12.10 -15.27 -2.08
N GLY A 165 12.22 -14.86 -3.33
CA GLY A 165 11.11 -14.54 -4.21
C GLY A 165 10.56 -13.13 -4.00
N ALA A 166 9.84 -12.63 -4.98
CA ALA A 166 9.16 -11.34 -4.92
C ALA A 166 7.93 -11.33 -5.82
N ARG A 167 6.78 -10.93 -5.28
CA ARG A 167 5.50 -10.83 -5.98
C ARG A 167 4.92 -9.41 -5.89
N PRO A 168 5.51 -8.46 -6.59
CA PRO A 168 5.16 -7.05 -6.48
C PRO A 168 3.72 -6.74 -6.90
N ALA A 169 3.21 -7.36 -7.96
CA ALA A 169 1.84 -7.12 -8.42
C ALA A 169 0.79 -7.57 -7.41
N GLU A 170 0.95 -8.76 -6.82
CA GLU A 170 0.05 -9.26 -5.77
C GLU A 170 0.11 -8.37 -4.51
N ALA A 171 1.29 -7.86 -4.17
CA ALA A 171 1.47 -6.94 -3.05
C ALA A 171 0.71 -5.62 -3.26
N LEU A 172 0.74 -5.06 -4.48
CA LEU A 172 -0.02 -3.88 -4.85
C LEU A 172 -1.53 -4.12 -4.79
N GLN A 173 -2.01 -5.29 -5.24
CA GLN A 173 -3.43 -5.66 -5.15
C GLN A 173 -3.88 -5.73 -3.69
N ARG A 174 -3.10 -6.42 -2.85
CA ARG A 174 -3.40 -6.54 -1.42
C ARG A 174 -3.39 -5.20 -0.71
N ALA A 175 -2.46 -4.33 -1.06
CA ALA A 175 -2.39 -2.98 -0.51
C ALA A 175 -3.60 -2.12 -0.91
N ALA A 176 -4.09 -2.26 -2.15
CA ALA A 176 -5.30 -1.56 -2.59
C ALA A 176 -6.54 -1.94 -1.76
N GLU A 177 -6.67 -3.22 -1.39
CA GLU A 177 -7.77 -3.72 -0.57
C GLU A 177 -7.79 -3.13 0.84
N LEU A 178 -6.62 -2.80 1.41
CA LEU A 178 -6.53 -2.21 2.75
C LEU A 178 -7.19 -0.83 2.84
N PHE A 179 -7.35 -0.12 1.72
CA PHE A 179 -7.96 1.20 1.72
C PHE A 179 -9.49 1.21 1.73
N THR A 180 -10.15 0.05 1.68
CA THR A 180 -11.62 -0.04 1.59
C THR A 180 -12.32 0.77 2.68
N ASP A 181 -11.85 0.65 3.92
CA ASP A 181 -12.44 1.30 5.09
C ASP A 181 -11.75 2.63 5.47
N GLN A 182 -10.82 3.11 4.65
CA GLN A 182 -10.12 4.36 4.93
C GLN A 182 -10.83 5.57 4.29
N PRO A 183 -10.71 6.77 4.88
CA PRO A 183 -11.27 7.99 4.28
C PRO A 183 -10.71 8.26 2.87
N VAL A 184 -11.57 8.67 1.95
CA VAL A 184 -11.19 9.04 0.59
C VAL A 184 -10.58 10.44 0.56
N GLY A 185 -9.60 10.66 -0.32
CA GLY A 185 -9.01 11.98 -0.61
C GLY A 185 -7.53 12.08 -0.25
N ASN A 186 -7.07 11.42 0.83
CA ASN A 186 -5.66 11.46 1.23
C ASN A 186 -5.11 10.06 1.50
N ARG A 187 -5.16 9.20 0.47
CA ARG A 187 -4.72 7.80 0.50
C ARG A 187 -3.39 7.66 -0.23
N HIS A 188 -2.40 7.11 0.45
CA HIS A 188 -1.06 6.95 -0.08
C HIS A 188 -0.57 5.52 0.05
N LEU A 189 0.05 5.02 -0.99
CA LEU A 189 0.84 3.81 -0.97
C LEU A 189 2.30 4.19 -1.18
N VAL A 190 3.17 3.76 -0.28
CA VAL A 190 4.62 3.91 -0.45
C VAL A 190 5.22 2.55 -0.73
N PHE A 191 5.70 2.37 -1.95
CA PHE A 191 6.24 1.12 -2.46
C PHE A 191 7.76 1.17 -2.46
N VAL A 192 8.39 0.40 -1.58
CA VAL A 192 9.86 0.30 -1.49
C VAL A 192 10.29 -1.01 -2.16
N THR A 193 10.90 -0.91 -3.35
CA THR A 193 11.15 -2.09 -4.20
C THR A 193 12.21 -1.81 -5.27
N ASP A 194 12.70 -2.86 -5.93
CA ASP A 194 13.42 -2.80 -7.21
C ASP A 194 12.52 -3.09 -8.42
N GLY A 195 11.23 -3.37 -8.17
CA GLY A 195 10.26 -3.65 -9.22
C GLY A 195 10.46 -4.97 -9.96
N VAL A 196 11.24 -5.89 -9.43
CA VAL A 196 11.55 -7.17 -10.09
C VAL A 196 10.77 -8.30 -9.44
N GLU A 197 10.09 -9.09 -10.25
CA GLU A 197 9.43 -10.32 -9.81
C GLU A 197 10.40 -11.50 -9.89
N THR A 198 10.42 -12.32 -8.84
CA THR A 198 11.24 -13.53 -8.80
C THR A 198 10.48 -14.70 -8.16
N PRO A 199 10.71 -15.94 -8.62
CA PRO A 199 9.91 -17.10 -8.17
C PRO A 199 10.18 -17.49 -6.71
N GLY A 200 11.41 -17.37 -6.22
CA GLY A 200 11.81 -17.82 -4.88
C GLY A 200 11.85 -19.33 -4.71
N GLY A 201 12.07 -19.77 -3.47
CA GLY A 201 11.94 -21.19 -3.12
C GLY A 201 13.04 -22.12 -3.61
N GLY A 202 14.28 -21.61 -3.81
CA GLY A 202 15.41 -22.41 -4.28
C GLY A 202 15.38 -22.65 -5.79
N ALA A 203 14.71 -21.80 -6.56
CA ALA A 203 14.73 -21.84 -8.01
C ALA A 203 16.16 -21.75 -8.55
N SER A 204 16.49 -22.55 -9.58
CA SER A 204 17.80 -22.48 -10.23
C SER A 204 18.02 -21.16 -10.96
N ALA A 205 19.27 -20.80 -11.23
CA ALA A 205 19.60 -19.58 -11.99
C ALA A 205 18.90 -19.55 -13.35
N GLU A 206 18.74 -20.69 -14.01
CA GLU A 206 18.03 -20.79 -15.28
C GLU A 206 16.51 -20.58 -15.12
N GLN A 207 15.91 -21.08 -14.03
CA GLN A 207 14.49 -20.87 -13.75
C GLN A 207 14.21 -19.40 -13.47
N VAL A 208 15.02 -18.77 -12.63
CA VAL A 208 14.92 -17.32 -12.35
C VAL A 208 15.11 -16.53 -13.64
N THR A 209 16.12 -16.86 -14.44
CA THR A 209 16.39 -16.19 -15.73
C THR A 209 15.19 -16.28 -16.67
N ARG A 210 14.54 -17.44 -16.79
CA ARG A 210 13.34 -17.61 -17.61
C ARG A 210 12.19 -16.72 -17.16
N VAL A 211 11.96 -16.63 -15.86
CA VAL A 211 10.93 -15.74 -15.31
C VAL A 211 11.24 -14.28 -15.66
N LEU A 212 12.48 -13.85 -15.45
CA LEU A 212 12.92 -12.48 -15.74
C LEU A 212 12.87 -12.13 -17.24
N GLU A 213 13.17 -13.09 -18.12
CA GLU A 213 13.08 -12.92 -19.58
C GLU A 213 11.64 -12.94 -20.07
N GLY A 214 10.75 -13.76 -19.45
CA GLY A 214 9.34 -13.89 -19.80
C GLY A 214 8.45 -12.79 -19.26
N ASN A 215 8.73 -12.31 -18.06
CA ASN A 215 7.93 -11.29 -17.41
C ASN A 215 8.43 -9.87 -17.77
N ALA A 216 7.53 -9.06 -18.28
CA ALA A 216 7.81 -7.66 -18.62
C ALA A 216 7.61 -6.75 -17.40
N GLY A 217 8.54 -6.73 -16.46
CA GLY A 217 8.47 -5.81 -15.32
C GLY A 217 7.79 -6.38 -14.08
N ILE A 218 6.98 -5.57 -13.41
CA ILE A 218 6.29 -5.91 -12.17
C ILE A 218 5.19 -6.94 -12.46
N GLY A 219 5.47 -8.21 -12.25
CA GLY A 219 4.51 -9.30 -12.40
C GLY A 219 3.77 -9.33 -13.73
N GLY A 220 3.50 -10.45 -14.33
CA GLY A 220 2.91 -10.51 -15.68
C GLY A 220 1.87 -9.41 -15.97
N ARG A 221 1.80 -8.94 -17.19
CA ARG A 221 1.01 -7.76 -17.60
C ARG A 221 -0.43 -7.73 -17.05
N ALA A 222 -1.07 -8.90 -16.97
CA ALA A 222 -2.45 -9.00 -16.48
C ALA A 222 -2.56 -8.74 -14.97
N ALA A 223 -1.70 -9.33 -14.15
CA ALA A 223 -1.71 -9.14 -12.69
C ALA A 223 -1.36 -7.70 -12.31
N TYR A 224 -0.42 -7.09 -13.03
CA TYR A 224 -0.08 -5.68 -12.84
C TYR A 224 -1.22 -4.75 -13.26
N ALA A 225 -1.84 -4.99 -14.42
CA ALA A 225 -2.97 -4.17 -14.88
C ALA A 225 -4.14 -4.22 -13.88
N GLU A 226 -4.42 -5.39 -13.31
CA GLU A 226 -5.44 -5.54 -12.28
C GLU A 226 -5.06 -4.79 -10.99
N ALA A 227 -3.78 -4.83 -10.58
CA ALA A 227 -3.30 -4.06 -9.44
C ALA A 227 -3.48 -2.55 -9.66
N VAL A 228 -3.10 -2.04 -10.83
CA VAL A 228 -3.27 -0.63 -11.19
C VAL A 228 -4.74 -0.23 -11.18
N LYS A 229 -5.61 -1.06 -11.77
CA LYS A 229 -7.05 -0.83 -11.77
C LYS A 229 -7.62 -0.72 -10.35
N LYS A 230 -7.25 -1.63 -9.44
CA LYS A 230 -7.65 -1.59 -8.03
C LYS A 230 -7.14 -0.33 -7.31
N LEU A 231 -5.88 0.07 -7.53
CA LEU A 231 -5.30 1.27 -6.94
C LEU A 231 -5.97 2.55 -7.43
N MET A 232 -6.26 2.63 -8.72
CA MET A 232 -6.99 3.76 -9.29
C MET A 232 -8.43 3.82 -8.75
N ALA A 233 -9.10 2.66 -8.67
CA ALA A 233 -10.43 2.54 -8.09
C ALA A 233 -10.44 2.96 -6.61
N ALA A 234 -9.43 2.58 -5.83
CA ALA A 234 -9.26 2.99 -4.44
C ALA A 234 -8.80 4.46 -4.28
N GLN A 235 -8.55 5.17 -5.38
CA GLN A 235 -8.08 6.56 -5.40
C GLN A 235 -6.78 6.79 -4.60
N VAL A 236 -5.84 5.87 -4.72
CA VAL A 236 -4.56 5.89 -4.01
C VAL A 236 -3.49 6.62 -4.83
N SER A 237 -2.73 7.51 -4.20
CA SER A 237 -1.49 8.08 -4.77
C SER A 237 -0.32 7.15 -4.46
N VAL A 238 0.39 6.68 -5.49
CA VAL A 238 1.48 5.70 -5.34
C VAL A 238 2.84 6.39 -5.40
N HIS A 239 3.54 6.41 -4.28
CA HIS A 239 4.92 6.88 -4.16
C HIS A 239 5.84 5.67 -4.18
N ILE A 240 6.94 5.75 -4.90
CA ILE A 240 7.84 4.61 -5.08
C ILE A 240 9.25 5.03 -4.71
N ILE A 241 9.89 4.25 -3.83
CA ILE A 241 11.31 4.37 -3.53
C ILE A 241 11.98 3.14 -4.15
N SER A 242 12.67 3.34 -5.27
CA SER A 242 13.37 2.28 -5.99
C SER A 242 14.84 2.29 -5.65
N TYR A 243 15.32 1.21 -5.06
CA TYR A 243 16.75 1.05 -4.73
C TYR A 243 17.57 0.42 -5.87
N THR A 244 17.10 0.50 -7.12
CA THR A 244 17.77 -0.05 -8.28
C THR A 244 19.13 0.60 -8.55
N GLU A 245 19.22 1.93 -8.50
CA GLU A 245 20.46 2.67 -8.73
C GLU A 245 21.47 2.44 -7.60
N PHE A 246 21.04 2.47 -6.36
CA PHE A 246 21.86 2.13 -5.20
C PHE A 246 22.47 0.72 -5.33
N GLY A 247 21.66 -0.28 -5.67
CA GLY A 247 22.15 -1.66 -5.88
C GLY A 247 23.17 -1.79 -7.01
N LYS A 248 23.01 -1.03 -8.11
CA LYS A 248 23.98 -0.97 -9.22
C LYS A 248 25.32 -0.38 -8.78
N LEU A 249 25.29 0.72 -8.04
CA LEU A 249 26.49 1.40 -7.54
C LEU A 249 27.24 0.52 -6.54
N GLU A 250 26.56 -0.09 -5.59
CA GLU A 250 27.18 -0.99 -4.62
C GLU A 250 27.84 -2.19 -5.29
N THR A 251 27.20 -2.77 -6.31
CA THR A 251 27.77 -3.87 -7.10
C THR A 251 29.04 -3.45 -7.85
N LYS A 252 29.03 -2.27 -8.47
CA LYS A 252 30.21 -1.71 -9.16
C LYS A 252 31.37 -1.44 -8.20
N GLU A 253 31.10 -0.90 -7.02
CA GLU A 253 32.13 -0.66 -6.00
C GLU A 253 32.75 -1.95 -5.47
N LYS A 254 31.94 -2.98 -5.21
CA LYS A 254 32.43 -4.29 -4.80
C LYS A 254 33.30 -4.94 -5.89
N GLN A 255 32.96 -4.75 -7.17
CA GLN A 255 33.78 -5.23 -8.28
C GLN A 255 35.12 -4.47 -8.38
N LYS A 256 35.16 -3.18 -8.13
CA LYS A 256 36.38 -2.37 -8.12
C LYS A 256 37.30 -2.72 -6.95
N LYS A 257 36.73 -3.06 -5.79
CA LYS A 257 37.45 -3.42 -4.56
C LYS A 257 37.85 -4.91 -4.53
N ALA A 258 37.34 -5.74 -5.43
CA ALA A 258 37.80 -7.12 -5.58
C ALA A 258 39.24 -7.11 -6.05
N PRO A 259 40.22 -7.75 -5.35
CA PRO A 259 41.58 -7.78 -5.81
C PRO A 259 41.61 -8.43 -7.19
N LEU A 260 42.26 -7.76 -8.14
CA LEU A 260 42.64 -8.36 -9.41
C LEU A 260 43.48 -9.59 -9.08
N SER A 261 42.86 -10.76 -9.08
CA SER A 261 43.59 -12.00 -9.06
C SER A 261 44.44 -12.02 -10.34
N ASN A 262 45.76 -11.95 -10.20
CA ASN A 262 46.72 -12.16 -11.26
C ASN A 262 46.67 -13.61 -11.78
N ALA A 263 45.49 -14.18 -11.93
CA ALA A 263 45.27 -15.46 -12.53
C ALA A 263 45.52 -15.31 -14.04
N VAL A 264 46.64 -15.81 -14.49
CA VAL A 264 47.02 -15.98 -15.89
C VAL A 264 45.83 -16.65 -16.62
N PRO A 265 45.37 -16.10 -17.77
CA PRO A 265 44.33 -16.75 -18.55
C PRO A 265 44.76 -18.17 -18.90
N GLY A 266 44.01 -19.17 -18.44
CA GLY A 266 44.30 -20.59 -18.68
C GLY A 266 44.75 -21.40 -17.46
N SER A 267 45.15 -20.79 -16.35
CA SER A 267 45.44 -21.51 -15.11
C SER A 267 44.26 -21.45 -14.17
N VAL A 268 43.24 -22.21 -14.42
CA VAL A 268 42.24 -22.57 -13.42
C VAL A 268 42.93 -23.51 -12.44
N LYS A 269 43.73 -22.99 -11.55
CA LYS A 269 44.12 -23.76 -10.37
C LYS A 269 42.88 -23.93 -9.55
N ALA A 270 42.28 -25.09 -9.61
CA ALA A 270 41.26 -25.56 -8.69
C ALA A 270 41.69 -25.48 -7.20
N SER A 271 42.89 -25.03 -6.93
CA SER A 271 43.52 -24.93 -5.61
C SER A 271 42.95 -23.85 -4.70
N GLY A 272 42.31 -22.82 -5.22
CA GLY A 272 41.72 -21.80 -4.37
C GLY A 272 40.35 -22.16 -3.77
N ILE A 273 39.71 -23.19 -4.28
CA ILE A 273 38.42 -23.67 -3.81
C ILE A 273 38.56 -24.74 -2.72
N GLN A 274 39.78 -25.35 -2.63
CA GLN A 274 39.96 -26.58 -1.86
C GLN A 274 40.39 -26.38 -0.41
N THR A 275 40.86 -25.23 -0.03
CA THR A 275 41.49 -25.11 1.28
C THR A 275 40.72 -24.38 2.34
N ALA A 276 39.66 -23.72 1.97
CA ALA A 276 38.81 -23.06 2.97
C ALA A 276 37.59 -23.96 3.25
N GLY A 277 37.73 -24.90 4.17
CA GLY A 277 36.60 -25.63 4.74
C GLY A 277 36.53 -27.12 4.49
N ILE A 278 37.54 -27.75 3.90
CA ILE A 278 37.61 -29.21 3.82
C ILE A 278 38.56 -29.73 4.92
N ASP A 279 37.95 -30.26 5.97
CA ASP A 279 38.69 -31.01 6.99
C ASP A 279 39.01 -32.39 6.44
N PRO A 280 40.31 -32.71 6.22
CA PRO A 280 40.72 -33.99 5.63
C PRO A 280 40.42 -35.20 6.52
N THR A 281 39.98 -34.98 7.77
CA THR A 281 39.63 -36.04 8.70
C THR A 281 38.14 -36.37 8.69
N MET A 282 37.32 -35.62 7.95
CA MET A 282 35.85 -35.86 7.88
C MET A 282 35.45 -36.75 6.70
N PRO A 283 34.46 -37.63 6.87
CA PRO A 283 33.92 -38.47 5.80
C PRO A 283 33.42 -37.62 4.62
N PRO A 284 33.54 -38.09 3.38
CA PRO A 284 33.16 -37.34 2.16
C PRO A 284 31.69 -36.89 2.14
N THR A 285 30.83 -37.55 2.89
CA THR A 285 29.39 -37.19 3.00
C THR A 285 29.12 -35.95 3.85
N MET A 286 30.02 -35.63 4.81
CA MET A 286 29.87 -34.43 5.64
C MET A 286 30.50 -33.17 5.02
N ASN A 287 31.41 -33.34 4.08
CA ASN A 287 32.03 -32.23 3.33
C ASN A 287 31.08 -31.61 2.29
N ARG A 288 29.90 -32.15 2.04
CA ARG A 288 28.87 -31.58 1.15
C ARG A 288 28.02 -30.45 1.79
N GLY A 289 28.15 -30.28 3.08
CA GLY A 289 27.39 -29.27 3.83
C GLY A 289 28.21 -28.02 4.19
N GLY A 290 29.41 -27.88 3.70
CA GLY A 290 30.20 -26.67 3.84
C GLY A 290 29.39 -25.52 3.23
N ALA A 291 28.74 -24.74 4.09
CA ALA A 291 28.07 -23.53 3.70
C ALA A 291 29.05 -22.74 2.82
N VAL A 292 28.75 -22.64 1.54
CA VAL A 292 29.36 -21.68 0.67
C VAL A 292 29.02 -20.34 1.22
N GLY A 293 29.84 -19.84 2.13
CA GLY A 293 29.69 -18.53 2.72
C GLY A 293 29.62 -17.47 1.63
N PRO A 294 29.03 -16.32 1.87
CA PRO A 294 28.80 -15.26 0.89
C PRO A 294 30.07 -14.59 0.35
N SER A 295 31.28 -15.19 0.54
CA SER A 295 32.57 -14.65 0.09
C SER A 295 32.86 -14.83 -1.41
N THR A 296 31.95 -15.38 -2.17
CA THR A 296 32.17 -15.83 -3.56
C THR A 296 31.90 -14.75 -4.62
N GLY A 297 32.12 -13.48 -4.32
CA GLY A 297 31.98 -12.41 -5.32
C GLY A 297 32.82 -12.60 -6.59
N ALA A 298 33.97 -13.27 -6.52
CA ALA A 298 34.87 -13.47 -7.64
C ALA A 298 34.55 -14.72 -8.52
N VAL A 299 34.03 -15.79 -7.92
CA VAL A 299 33.70 -17.04 -8.65
C VAL A 299 32.46 -16.88 -9.52
N ILE A 300 31.56 -15.98 -9.12
CA ILE A 300 30.29 -15.73 -9.82
C ILE A 300 30.47 -15.10 -11.21
N THR A 301 31.65 -14.49 -11.49
CA THR A 301 31.93 -13.82 -12.77
C THR A 301 32.19 -14.78 -13.92
N PHE A 302 32.53 -16.02 -13.64
CA PHE A 302 32.91 -17.01 -14.68
C PHE A 302 31.78 -18.00 -15.01
N ASP A 303 30.73 -18.08 -14.17
CA ASP A 303 29.58 -18.94 -14.46
C ASP A 303 28.71 -18.31 -15.55
N PRO A 304 28.54 -18.92 -16.72
CA PRO A 304 27.68 -18.41 -17.79
C PRO A 304 26.23 -18.24 -17.37
N ALA A 305 25.69 -19.12 -16.51
CA ALA A 305 24.33 -19.06 -16.03
C ALA A 305 24.11 -17.82 -15.12
N MET A 306 25.07 -17.57 -14.21
CA MET A 306 25.03 -16.37 -13.35
C MET A 306 25.23 -15.07 -14.13
N ARG A 307 26.04 -15.10 -15.19
CA ARG A 307 26.18 -13.94 -16.07
C ARG A 307 24.90 -13.65 -16.84
N ARG A 308 24.23 -14.68 -17.33
CA ARG A 308 22.93 -14.57 -18.00
C ARG A 308 21.85 -14.07 -17.03
N LEU A 309 21.81 -14.62 -15.82
CA LEU A 309 20.90 -14.19 -14.76
C LEU A 309 21.08 -12.69 -14.44
N ARG A 310 22.31 -12.21 -14.26
CA ARG A 310 22.57 -10.79 -14.00
C ARG A 310 22.07 -9.89 -15.13
N LYS A 311 22.33 -10.24 -16.39
CA LYS A 311 21.84 -9.48 -17.55
C LYS A 311 20.31 -9.48 -17.61
N ALA A 312 19.68 -10.63 -17.35
CA ALA A 312 18.22 -10.71 -17.31
C ALA A 312 17.64 -9.85 -16.18
N TYR A 313 18.30 -9.85 -15.02
CA TYR A 313 17.93 -9.03 -13.87
C TYR A 313 18.05 -7.53 -14.15
N GLU A 314 19.18 -7.07 -14.71
CA GLU A 314 19.37 -5.67 -15.12
C GLU A 314 18.29 -5.21 -16.12
N LYS A 315 17.98 -6.07 -17.10
CA LYS A 315 16.91 -5.80 -18.07
C LYS A 315 15.53 -5.73 -17.41
N ALA A 316 15.25 -6.62 -16.46
CA ALA A 316 14.00 -6.63 -15.71
C ALA A 316 13.86 -5.38 -14.83
N MET A 317 14.94 -4.97 -14.13
CA MET A 317 14.97 -3.73 -13.35
C MET A 317 14.65 -2.50 -14.20
N LYS A 318 15.27 -2.39 -15.38
CA LYS A 318 15.04 -1.25 -16.28
C LYS A 318 13.61 -1.16 -16.77
N ARG A 319 12.98 -2.31 -17.08
CA ARG A 319 11.56 -2.36 -17.43
C ARG A 319 10.66 -2.04 -16.22
N GLY A 320 11.01 -2.56 -15.05
CA GLY A 320 10.33 -2.28 -13.79
C GLY A 320 10.33 -0.78 -13.47
N GLU A 321 11.46 -0.11 -13.68
CA GLU A 321 11.63 1.32 -13.46
C GLU A 321 10.68 2.16 -14.33
N GLU A 322 10.59 1.86 -15.64
CA GLU A 322 9.65 2.54 -16.55
C GLU A 322 8.19 2.32 -16.13
N THR A 323 7.86 1.10 -15.73
CA THR A 323 6.52 0.76 -15.24
C THR A 323 6.19 1.50 -13.94
N MET A 324 7.13 1.56 -12.99
CA MET A 324 6.99 2.29 -11.73
C MET A 324 6.83 3.80 -11.95
N LYS A 325 7.59 4.37 -12.89
CA LYS A 325 7.49 5.78 -13.26
C LYS A 325 6.11 6.13 -13.80
N THR A 326 5.57 5.28 -14.66
CA THR A 326 4.21 5.44 -15.21
C THR A 326 3.16 5.33 -14.10
N LEU A 327 3.23 4.31 -13.26
CA LEU A 327 2.31 4.12 -12.14
C LEU A 327 2.29 5.33 -11.20
N ALA A 328 3.46 5.81 -10.80
CA ALA A 328 3.56 6.98 -9.94
C ALA A 328 2.94 8.22 -10.60
N ALA A 329 3.24 8.48 -11.88
CA ALA A 329 2.71 9.64 -12.60
C ALA A 329 1.18 9.59 -12.77
N ASP A 330 0.61 8.42 -13.10
CA ASP A 330 -0.83 8.27 -13.33
C ASP A 330 -1.64 8.39 -12.05
N THR A 331 -1.08 7.93 -10.91
CA THR A 331 -1.73 8.02 -9.59
C THR A 331 -1.47 9.33 -8.85
N GLY A 332 -0.64 10.25 -9.40
CA GLY A 332 -0.29 11.52 -8.77
C GLY A 332 0.82 11.43 -7.73
N GLY A 333 1.45 10.27 -7.57
CA GLY A 333 2.63 10.10 -6.72
C GLY A 333 3.95 10.43 -7.42
N ARG A 334 5.06 9.89 -6.93
CA ARG A 334 6.41 10.17 -7.45
C ARG A 334 7.32 8.94 -7.30
N LEU A 335 8.29 8.81 -8.20
CA LEU A 335 9.38 7.85 -8.14
C LEU A 335 10.65 8.53 -7.59
N TRP A 336 11.26 7.93 -6.56
CA TRP A 336 12.56 8.30 -6.01
C TRP A 336 13.55 7.17 -6.26
N MET A 337 14.78 7.52 -6.62
CA MET A 337 15.86 6.59 -6.89
C MET A 337 17.12 6.99 -6.10
N PRO A 338 17.22 6.58 -4.83
CA PRO A 338 18.36 6.89 -3.98
C PRO A 338 19.65 6.26 -4.52
N LEU A 339 20.76 6.97 -4.32
CA LEU A 339 22.11 6.55 -4.76
C LEU A 339 22.94 5.96 -3.62
N SER A 340 22.58 6.23 -2.36
CA SER A 340 23.26 5.72 -1.15
C SER A 340 22.25 5.38 -0.06
N MET A 341 22.71 4.79 1.04
CA MET A 341 21.89 4.51 2.22
C MET A 341 21.44 5.81 2.91
N GLU A 342 22.30 6.81 2.94
CA GLU A 342 22.00 8.14 3.47
C GLU A 342 20.94 8.85 2.64
N ASP A 343 21.08 8.80 1.32
CA ASP A 343 20.10 9.34 0.38
C ASP A 343 18.76 8.62 0.46
N LEU A 344 18.77 7.30 0.68
CA LEU A 344 17.55 6.51 0.92
C LEU A 344 16.78 6.99 2.15
N ALA A 345 17.47 7.21 3.26
CA ALA A 345 16.87 7.71 4.48
C ALA A 345 16.32 9.12 4.29
N LEU A 346 17.06 9.99 3.58
CA LEU A 346 16.63 11.33 3.24
C LEU A 346 15.37 11.31 2.38
N GLN A 347 15.37 10.51 1.31
CA GLN A 347 14.22 10.39 0.42
C GLN A 347 12.99 9.78 1.12
N GLY A 348 13.16 8.84 2.06
CA GLY A 348 12.08 8.35 2.92
C GLY A 348 11.41 9.49 3.70
N SER A 349 12.22 10.35 4.30
CA SER A 349 11.73 11.55 5.01
C SER A 349 11.02 12.53 4.08
N GLU A 350 11.51 12.71 2.86
CA GLU A 350 10.90 13.60 1.87
C GLU A 350 9.55 13.08 1.37
N VAL A 351 9.40 11.76 1.19
CA VAL A 351 8.11 11.14 0.87
C VAL A 351 7.07 11.47 1.94
N ALA A 352 7.43 11.31 3.22
CA ALA A 352 6.51 11.63 4.32
C ALA A 352 6.15 13.12 4.36
N ARG A 353 7.13 14.01 4.16
CA ARG A 353 6.86 15.45 4.05
C ARG A 353 5.94 15.78 2.88
N GLU A 354 6.16 15.17 1.71
CA GLU A 354 5.30 15.36 0.55
C GLU A 354 3.87 14.90 0.86
N ILE A 355 3.68 13.71 1.44
CA ILE A 355 2.37 13.22 1.89
C ILE A 355 1.71 14.23 2.84
N GLY A 356 2.45 14.73 3.82
CA GLY A 356 1.98 15.72 4.79
C GLY A 356 1.62 17.08 4.20
N THR A 357 2.05 17.41 2.99
CA THR A 357 1.79 18.70 2.32
C THR A 357 0.69 18.62 1.27
N GLN A 358 0.06 17.47 1.08
CA GLN A 358 -1.00 17.31 0.11
C GLN A 358 -2.28 18.05 0.51
N TYR A 359 -2.86 18.74 -0.47
CA TYR A 359 -4.21 19.27 -0.41
C TYR A 359 -5.21 18.27 -0.99
N VAL A 360 -6.41 18.31 -0.48
CA VAL A 360 -7.58 17.66 -1.07
C VAL A 360 -8.48 18.75 -1.64
N VAL A 361 -8.55 18.80 -2.94
CA VAL A 361 -9.42 19.71 -3.69
C VAL A 361 -10.72 18.99 -3.99
N THR A 362 -11.84 19.57 -3.55
CA THR A 362 -13.16 18.99 -3.73
C THR A 362 -13.94 19.79 -4.76
N TYR A 363 -14.56 19.10 -5.73
CA TYR A 363 -15.46 19.71 -6.70
C TYR A 363 -16.65 18.80 -7.02
N THR A 364 -17.73 19.37 -7.50
CA THR A 364 -18.87 18.62 -8.05
C THR A 364 -18.67 18.50 -9.55
N PRO A 365 -18.61 17.26 -10.10
CA PRO A 365 -18.41 17.07 -11.53
C PRO A 365 -19.66 17.55 -12.29
N LYS A 366 -19.45 18.28 -13.38
CA LYS A 366 -20.54 18.71 -14.26
C LYS A 366 -21.25 17.55 -14.96
N ARG A 367 -20.52 16.47 -15.23
CA ARG A 367 -21.09 15.23 -15.74
C ARG A 367 -21.28 14.29 -14.55
N PRO A 368 -22.53 13.92 -14.21
CA PRO A 368 -22.83 13.09 -13.05
C PRO A 368 -22.02 11.78 -13.05
N LEU A 369 -21.60 11.33 -11.88
CA LEU A 369 -20.89 10.06 -11.73
C LEU A 369 -21.85 8.87 -11.81
N ALA A 370 -23.11 9.08 -11.40
CA ALA A 370 -24.16 8.06 -11.48
C ALA A 370 -24.44 7.60 -12.91
N GLU A 371 -24.21 8.46 -13.90
CA GLU A 371 -24.39 8.18 -15.32
C GLU A 371 -23.19 7.50 -15.95
N SER A 372 -22.10 7.33 -15.19
CA SER A 372 -20.85 6.78 -15.70
C SER A 372 -20.77 5.26 -15.51
N PRO A 373 -20.33 4.51 -16.52
CA PRO A 373 -19.98 3.10 -16.36
C PRO A 373 -18.95 2.92 -15.25
N ALA A 374 -19.03 1.85 -14.47
CA ALA A 374 -18.15 1.58 -13.33
C ALA A 374 -16.64 1.50 -13.68
N THR A 375 -16.32 1.41 -14.96
CA THR A 375 -14.96 1.33 -15.50
C THR A 375 -14.53 2.60 -16.23
N GLU A 376 -15.39 3.62 -16.29
CA GLU A 376 -15.05 4.86 -16.98
C GLU A 376 -13.91 5.59 -16.26
N THR A 377 -12.91 6.00 -17.02
CA THR A 377 -11.83 6.85 -16.53
C THR A 377 -11.98 8.25 -17.09
N ARG A 378 -11.86 9.27 -16.23
CA ARG A 378 -11.89 10.67 -16.61
C ARG A 378 -10.53 11.31 -16.42
N ARG A 379 -10.15 12.13 -17.37
CA ARG A 379 -8.89 12.86 -17.31
C ARG A 379 -9.06 14.12 -16.48
N VAL A 380 -8.11 14.37 -15.57
CA VAL A 380 -8.11 15.58 -14.73
C VAL A 380 -6.81 16.34 -14.93
N VAL A 381 -6.93 17.66 -15.03
CA VAL A 381 -5.81 18.60 -15.07
C VAL A 381 -6.10 19.72 -14.10
N VAL A 382 -5.10 20.07 -13.27
CA VAL A 382 -5.15 21.25 -12.40
C VAL A 382 -4.14 22.26 -12.92
N LEU A 383 -4.61 23.44 -13.23
CA LEU A 383 -3.81 24.53 -13.78
C LEU A 383 -3.67 25.64 -12.73
N PRO A 384 -2.47 26.21 -12.54
CA PRO A 384 -2.29 27.38 -11.70
C PRO A 384 -2.84 28.64 -12.37
N ARG A 385 -3.46 29.52 -11.60
CA ARG A 385 -3.79 30.89 -11.99
C ARG A 385 -2.77 31.87 -11.44
N ARG A 386 -2.22 31.57 -10.26
CA ARG A 386 -1.18 32.37 -9.63
C ARG A 386 0.18 32.04 -10.26
N GLY A 387 0.95 33.09 -10.63
CA GLY A 387 2.30 32.92 -11.15
C GLY A 387 3.24 32.25 -10.15
N GLY A 388 4.19 31.47 -10.63
CA GLY A 388 5.17 30.75 -9.82
C GLY A 388 4.64 29.49 -9.13
N LEU A 389 3.32 29.24 -9.16
CA LEU A 389 2.71 28.08 -8.54
C LEU A 389 2.88 26.84 -9.43
N GLN A 390 3.48 25.79 -8.90
CA GLN A 390 3.62 24.48 -9.53
C GLN A 390 2.65 23.49 -8.90
N LEU A 391 1.79 22.90 -9.71
CA LEU A 391 0.75 21.96 -9.27
C LEU A 391 0.99 20.57 -9.83
N ARG A 392 0.77 19.55 -8.99
CA ARG A 392 0.80 18.15 -9.39
C ARG A 392 -0.40 17.42 -8.80
N THR A 393 -1.06 16.63 -9.64
CA THR A 393 -2.20 15.80 -9.27
C THR A 393 -2.17 14.49 -10.05
N ARG A 394 -3.09 13.57 -9.78
CA ARG A 394 -3.34 12.41 -10.63
C ARG A 394 -3.82 12.86 -12.02
N ARG A 395 -3.47 12.11 -13.04
CA ARG A 395 -3.87 12.41 -14.43
C ARG A 395 -5.26 11.92 -14.77
N VAL A 396 -5.68 10.83 -14.11
CA VAL A 396 -6.94 10.17 -14.36
C VAL A 396 -7.55 9.66 -13.06
N TYR A 397 -8.87 9.54 -13.01
CA TYR A 397 -9.56 8.83 -11.94
C TYR A 397 -10.68 7.96 -12.51
N VAL A 398 -11.08 6.94 -11.78
CA VAL A 398 -12.21 6.08 -12.16
C VAL A 398 -13.49 6.74 -11.65
N ALA A 399 -14.39 7.09 -12.57
CA ALA A 399 -15.68 7.66 -12.26
C ALA A 399 -16.65 6.55 -11.83
N SER A 400 -16.90 6.42 -10.52
CA SER A 400 -17.83 5.42 -10.00
C SER A 400 -18.65 5.99 -8.87
N ALA A 401 -19.96 5.88 -8.97
CA ALA A 401 -20.90 6.26 -7.90
C ALA A 401 -20.70 5.44 -6.60
N ALA A 402 -20.21 4.20 -6.71
CA ALA A 402 -19.98 3.33 -5.55
C ALA A 402 -18.88 3.83 -4.59
N MET A 403 -18.02 4.76 -5.03
CA MET A 403 -16.92 5.29 -4.23
C MET A 403 -17.30 6.42 -3.28
N GLN A 404 -18.53 6.87 -3.31
CA GLN A 404 -18.97 8.08 -2.60
C GLN A 404 -19.90 7.80 -1.43
N LYS A 405 -20.13 6.53 -1.09
CA LYS A 405 -20.90 6.22 0.11
C LYS A 405 -20.12 6.76 1.32
N PRO A 406 -20.65 7.73 2.08
CA PRO A 406 -20.04 8.15 3.33
C PRO A 406 -19.89 6.93 4.24
N PRO A 407 -18.85 6.85 5.08
CA PRO A 407 -18.77 5.80 6.08
C PRO A 407 -20.08 5.83 6.88
N GLU A 408 -20.79 4.70 6.92
CA GLU A 408 -21.98 4.56 7.77
C GLU A 408 -21.50 4.78 9.20
N THR A 409 -21.90 5.92 9.78
CA THR A 409 -21.75 6.13 11.21
C THR A 409 -22.58 5.05 11.89
N LYS A 410 -21.92 4.02 12.45
CA LYS A 410 -22.58 3.08 13.34
C LYS A 410 -23.26 3.90 14.43
N PRO A 411 -24.57 3.73 14.67
CA PRO A 411 -25.20 4.36 15.80
C PRO A 411 -24.48 3.89 17.06
N GLU A 412 -24.02 4.86 17.86
CA GLU A 412 -23.56 4.57 19.22
C GLU A 412 -24.67 3.83 19.95
N ALA A 413 -24.37 2.59 20.34
CA ALA A 413 -25.24 1.84 21.24
C ALA A 413 -25.28 2.58 22.58
N LYS A 414 -26.47 3.10 22.91
CA LYS A 414 -26.79 3.65 24.23
C LYS A 414 -26.81 2.55 25.27
#